data_1f0a22c9e3d766b1045ea843e1d98ffa
#
_entry.id   1f0a22c9e3d766b1045ea843e1d98ffa
#
_cell.length_a   1.000
_cell.length_b   1.000
_cell.length_c   1.000
_cell.angle_alpha   90.00
_cell.angle_beta   90.00
_cell.angle_gamma   90.00
#
_symmetry.space_group_name_H-M   'P 1'
#
loop_
_entity.id
_entity.type
_entity.pdbx_description
1 polymer ?
#
loop_
_entity_poly.entity_id
_entity_poly.type
_entity_poly.pdbx_seq_one_letter_code
_entity_poly.pdbx_strand_id
1 'polypeptide(L)'
;MDRIRTYGRSLAVVFVCLGALTACGPTEEEMAAKNAEIEQLTAKLNEAEQRASGLEARLKEVSDNNAALAERLNLAGAEKGTLERALEELRARERQAQARLQVFTEMLNKFKAMIDSGKLRVRVVRGRMVVELAENILFDSARSDLKKEGQEALTQVASVLSSIANRDFQIAGHTDNIPIKSAKFPSNWELSTARAVVVTKLLAEKGVDPARLSAAGYADAQPVAANTEAEGRAQNRRIEIVLMPNLDELPDLSSLAGK
;
A
#
# COMPACT_ATOMS: atom_id res chain seq x y z
N MET A 1 31.35 25.11 28.42
CA MET A 1 32.47 24.95 29.40
C MET A 1 33.65 25.63 28.78
N ASP A 2 33.74 26.92 28.87
CA ASP A 2 34.42 27.74 29.89
C ASP A 2 35.91 27.58 29.94
N ARG A 3 36.59 28.59 29.42
CA ARG A 3 37.62 29.33 30.11
C ARG A 3 38.18 30.47 29.23
N ILE A 4 37.57 31.60 29.33
CA ILE A 4 38.17 32.87 28.91
C ILE A 4 39.10 33.28 30.05
N ARG A 5 40.41 33.27 29.80
CA ARG A 5 41.40 33.83 30.73
C ARG A 5 41.56 35.32 30.45
N THR A 6 40.99 36.11 31.32
CA THR A 6 41.30 37.54 31.47
C THR A 6 42.73 37.72 31.97
N TYR A 7 43.59 38.36 31.17
CA TYR A 7 44.86 38.88 31.64
C TYR A 7 44.66 40.30 32.14
N GLY A 8 44.72 40.42 33.45
CA GLY A 8 44.73 41.71 34.13
C GLY A 8 46.07 42.44 33.90
N ARG A 9 45.91 43.71 33.52
CA ARG A 9 47.01 44.66 33.43
C ARG A 9 47.48 45.05 34.86
N SER A 10 48.64 44.58 35.27
CA SER A 10 49.33 45.13 36.44
C SER A 10 50.19 46.30 36.03
N LEU A 11 49.79 47.46 36.42
CA LEU A 11 50.61 48.69 36.36
C LEU A 11 51.59 48.65 37.50
N ALA A 12 52.88 48.37 37.22
CA ALA A 12 53.95 48.54 38.19
C ALA A 12 54.59 49.89 37.94
N VAL A 13 54.34 50.79 38.87
CA VAL A 13 55.07 52.07 39.00
C VAL A 13 56.42 51.76 39.66
N VAL A 14 57.50 51.99 38.96
CA VAL A 14 58.83 51.99 39.56
C VAL A 14 59.37 53.42 39.56
N PHE A 15 59.58 53.92 40.76
CA PHE A 15 60.13 55.20 41.06
C PHE A 15 61.66 55.16 41.13
N VAL A 16 62.30 55.97 40.33
CA VAL A 16 63.56 56.72 40.47
C VAL A 16 64.73 56.11 41.19
N CYS A 17 65.84 56.03 40.46
CA CYS A 17 67.18 56.36 41.00
C CYS A 17 67.89 57.25 39.99
N LEU A 18 68.17 58.47 40.45
CA LEU A 18 68.96 59.50 39.79
C LEU A 18 70.40 59.07 39.84
N GLY A 19 71.04 58.87 38.73
CA GLY A 19 72.52 58.62 38.61
C GLY A 19 72.93 59.18 37.25
N ALA A 20 73.74 60.27 37.32
CA ALA A 20 74.28 60.90 36.12
C ALA A 20 75.13 59.92 35.30
N LEU A 21 74.71 59.54 34.13
CA LEU A 21 75.48 58.93 33.03
C LEU A 21 75.25 59.72 31.78
N THR A 22 76.29 60.23 31.24
CA THR A 22 76.46 61.05 30.04
C THR A 22 75.62 60.67 28.89
N ALA A 23 75.04 61.69 28.28
CA ALA A 23 74.22 61.79 27.09
C ALA A 23 74.74 60.87 25.95
N CYS A 24 74.02 59.76 25.73
CA CYS A 24 73.90 59.16 24.45
C CYS A 24 72.40 58.69 24.31
N GLY A 25 71.52 59.66 24.39
CA GLY A 25 70.13 59.48 23.99
C GLY A 25 70.06 59.44 22.45
N PRO A 26 69.11 58.71 21.89
CA PRO A 26 68.89 58.73 20.45
C PRO A 26 68.73 60.20 19.96
N THR A 27 69.35 60.53 18.85
CA THR A 27 69.22 61.81 18.23
C THR A 27 67.76 62.09 17.86
N GLU A 28 67.33 63.36 17.82
CA GLU A 28 65.98 63.77 17.45
C GLU A 28 65.53 63.13 16.09
N GLU A 29 66.47 62.99 15.17
CA GLU A 29 66.23 62.27 13.86
C GLU A 29 65.96 60.81 14.05
N GLU A 30 66.67 60.09 14.92
CA GLU A 30 66.42 58.66 15.21
C GLU A 30 65.04 58.45 15.93
N MET A 31 64.69 59.37 16.80
CA MET A 31 63.36 59.39 17.44
C MET A 31 62.27 59.68 16.45
N ALA A 32 62.44 60.64 15.53
CA ALA A 32 61.45 60.92 14.46
C ALA A 32 61.28 59.75 13.51
N ALA A 33 62.40 59.09 13.10
CA ALA A 33 62.35 57.88 12.28
C ALA A 33 61.60 56.69 12.94
N LYS A 34 61.89 56.46 14.21
CA LYS A 34 61.16 55.43 15.00
C LYS A 34 59.68 55.77 15.19
N ASN A 35 59.35 57.02 15.41
CA ASN A 35 57.93 57.43 15.51
C ASN A 35 57.20 57.22 14.18
N ALA A 36 57.81 57.55 13.04
CA ALA A 36 57.27 57.29 11.73
C ALA A 36 57.09 55.77 11.46
N GLU A 37 58.04 54.94 11.88
CA GLU A 37 57.95 53.48 11.79
C GLU A 37 56.80 52.94 12.69
N ILE A 38 56.64 53.43 13.92
CA ILE A 38 55.55 53.11 14.83
C ILE A 38 54.20 53.48 14.21
N GLU A 39 54.08 54.67 13.57
CA GLU A 39 52.87 55.09 12.89
C GLU A 39 52.52 54.12 11.71
N GLN A 40 53.51 53.77 10.89
CA GLN A 40 53.32 52.84 9.79
C GLN A 40 52.93 51.41 10.29
N LEU A 41 53.56 50.92 11.34
CA LEU A 41 53.25 49.62 11.94
C LEU A 41 51.86 49.64 12.57
N THR A 42 51.47 50.71 13.21
CA THR A 42 50.13 50.87 13.79
C THR A 42 49.05 50.91 12.69
N ALA A 43 49.32 51.60 11.58
CA ALA A 43 48.41 51.63 10.42
C ALA A 43 48.26 50.21 9.82
N LYS A 44 49.38 49.47 9.64
CA LYS A 44 49.33 48.09 9.15
C LYS A 44 48.62 47.15 10.13
N LEU A 45 48.81 47.32 11.42
CA LEU A 45 48.13 46.55 12.47
C LEU A 45 46.62 46.76 12.38
N ASN A 46 46.16 48.03 12.34
CA ASN A 46 44.75 48.37 12.21
C ASN A 46 44.14 47.80 10.93
N GLU A 47 44.86 47.82 9.81
CA GLU A 47 44.38 47.25 8.54
C GLU A 47 44.29 45.72 8.66
N ALA A 48 45.27 45.05 9.29
CA ALA A 48 45.25 43.61 9.53
C ALA A 48 44.09 43.19 10.46
N GLU A 49 43.83 43.97 11.52
CA GLU A 49 42.71 43.72 12.44
C GLU A 49 41.36 43.89 11.73
N GLN A 50 41.19 44.93 10.86
CA GLN A 50 39.99 45.06 10.03
C GLN A 50 39.81 43.92 9.06
N ARG A 51 40.87 43.45 8.42
CA ARG A 51 40.82 42.25 7.57
C ARG A 51 40.47 41.01 8.35
N ALA A 52 41.06 40.82 9.53
CA ALA A 52 40.75 39.69 10.39
C ALA A 52 39.28 39.65 10.82
N SER A 53 38.75 40.79 11.26
CA SER A 53 37.34 40.90 11.63
C SER A 53 36.39 40.67 10.46
N GLY A 54 36.75 41.16 9.24
CA GLY A 54 35.98 40.91 8.03
C GLY A 54 36.01 39.42 7.61
N LEU A 55 37.14 38.72 7.80
CA LEU A 55 37.25 37.28 7.54
C LEU A 55 36.45 36.46 8.57
N GLU A 56 36.48 36.84 9.83
CA GLU A 56 35.69 36.18 10.88
C GLU A 56 34.18 36.29 10.59
N ALA A 57 33.72 37.47 10.16
CA ALA A 57 32.32 37.67 9.76
C ALA A 57 31.93 36.75 8.59
N ARG A 58 32.80 36.66 7.55
CA ARG A 58 32.57 35.77 6.41
C ARG A 58 32.60 34.30 6.80
N LEU A 59 33.53 33.92 7.68
CA LEU A 59 33.57 32.51 8.17
C LEU A 59 32.32 32.16 8.92
N LYS A 60 31.78 33.06 9.74
CA LYS A 60 30.51 32.86 10.42
C LYS A 60 29.36 32.72 9.44
N GLU A 61 29.25 33.60 8.45
CA GLU A 61 28.21 33.55 7.43
C GLU A 61 28.25 32.21 6.64
N VAL A 62 29.44 31.75 6.21
CA VAL A 62 29.64 30.48 5.52
C VAL A 62 29.27 29.30 6.43
N SER A 63 29.63 29.37 7.71
CA SER A 63 29.29 28.35 8.70
C SER A 63 27.77 28.23 8.89
N ASP A 64 27.09 29.35 9.04
CA ASP A 64 25.63 29.40 9.21
C ASP A 64 24.92 28.89 7.95
N ASN A 65 25.39 29.28 6.75
CA ASN A 65 24.89 28.78 5.49
C ASN A 65 25.09 27.26 5.32
N ASN A 66 26.25 26.74 5.72
CA ASN A 66 26.52 25.31 5.70
C ASN A 66 25.61 24.53 6.66
N ALA A 67 25.35 25.06 7.85
CA ALA A 67 24.41 24.45 8.79
C ALA A 67 22.98 24.40 8.22
N ALA A 68 22.52 25.50 7.61
CA ALA A 68 21.21 25.56 6.97
C ALA A 68 21.08 24.61 5.77
N LEU A 69 22.15 24.47 4.98
CA LEU A 69 22.19 23.50 3.86
C LEU A 69 22.17 22.05 4.36
N ALA A 70 22.89 21.75 5.43
CA ALA A 70 22.89 20.41 6.04
C ALA A 70 21.48 20.03 6.55
N GLU A 71 20.78 20.97 7.19
CA GLU A 71 19.40 20.76 7.63
C GLU A 71 18.45 20.51 6.46
N ARG A 72 18.55 21.32 5.39
CA ARG A 72 17.74 21.13 4.17
C ARG A 72 18.01 19.77 3.51
N LEU A 73 19.27 19.32 3.47
CA LEU A 73 19.63 18.00 2.95
C LEU A 73 19.02 16.88 3.78
N ASN A 74 19.03 17.00 5.11
CA ASN A 74 18.41 16.02 6.00
C ASN A 74 16.89 15.94 5.80
N LEU A 75 16.21 17.08 5.70
CA LEU A 75 14.78 17.13 5.43
C LEU A 75 14.44 16.55 4.07
N ALA A 76 15.17 16.93 3.02
CA ALA A 76 14.98 16.38 1.67
C ALA A 76 15.25 14.85 1.63
N GLY A 77 16.25 14.38 2.37
CA GLY A 77 16.54 12.95 2.53
C GLY A 77 15.40 12.19 3.21
N ALA A 78 14.83 12.75 4.27
CA ALA A 78 13.67 12.17 4.96
C ALA A 78 12.42 12.14 4.06
N GLU A 79 12.15 13.23 3.35
CA GLU A 79 11.05 13.31 2.38
C GLU A 79 11.22 12.32 1.24
N LYS A 80 12.42 12.22 0.67
CA LYS A 80 12.74 11.21 -0.35
C LYS A 80 12.46 9.78 0.17
N GLY A 81 12.88 9.45 1.38
CA GLY A 81 12.63 8.14 1.98
C GLY A 81 11.14 7.84 2.21
N THR A 82 10.31 8.85 2.50
CA THR A 82 8.85 8.68 2.59
C THR A 82 8.21 8.47 1.24
N LEU A 83 8.64 9.21 0.22
CA LEU A 83 8.16 9.06 -1.15
C LEU A 83 8.54 7.71 -1.76
N GLU A 84 9.76 7.23 -1.51
CA GLU A 84 10.20 5.90 -1.98
C GLU A 84 9.34 4.78 -1.37
N ARG A 85 9.02 4.85 -0.08
CA ARG A 85 8.12 3.89 0.58
C ARG A 85 6.71 3.95 0.01
N ALA A 86 6.15 5.14 -0.20
CA ALA A 86 4.83 5.31 -0.79
C ALA A 86 4.77 4.79 -2.23
N LEU A 87 5.83 5.01 -3.00
CA LEU A 87 5.95 4.50 -4.37
C LEU A 87 6.00 2.96 -4.40
N GLU A 88 6.76 2.34 -3.49
CA GLU A 88 6.84 0.88 -3.41
C GLU A 88 5.50 0.26 -2.98
N GLU A 89 4.79 0.89 -2.04
CA GLU A 89 3.44 0.46 -1.66
C GLU A 89 2.46 0.57 -2.84
N LEU A 90 2.50 1.68 -3.58
CA LEU A 90 1.66 1.86 -4.77
C LEU A 90 1.95 0.80 -5.84
N ARG A 91 3.22 0.52 -6.11
CA ARG A 91 3.64 -0.54 -7.05
C ARG A 91 3.20 -1.93 -6.60
N ALA A 92 3.23 -2.20 -5.29
CA ALA A 92 2.73 -3.46 -4.76
C ALA A 92 1.22 -3.61 -4.96
N ARG A 93 0.45 -2.55 -4.71
CA ARG A 93 -1.00 -2.51 -4.96
C ARG A 93 -1.33 -2.67 -6.45
N GLU A 94 -0.56 -2.03 -7.32
CA GLU A 94 -0.73 -2.15 -8.78
C GLU A 94 -0.47 -3.59 -9.24
N ARG A 95 0.63 -4.21 -8.83
CA ARG A 95 0.94 -5.62 -9.13
C ARG A 95 -0.19 -6.55 -8.67
N GLN A 96 -0.72 -6.33 -7.48
CA GLN A 96 -1.83 -7.12 -6.95
C GLN A 96 -3.12 -6.93 -7.77
N ALA A 97 -3.43 -5.69 -8.18
CA ALA A 97 -4.57 -5.42 -9.04
C ALA A 97 -4.43 -6.07 -10.42
N GLN A 98 -3.26 -6.01 -11.02
CA GLN A 98 -2.96 -6.66 -12.30
C GLN A 98 -3.08 -8.17 -12.22
N ALA A 99 -2.55 -8.80 -11.17
CA ALA A 99 -2.68 -10.24 -10.95
C ALA A 99 -4.15 -10.68 -10.84
N ARG A 100 -5.00 -9.89 -10.15
CA ARG A 100 -6.45 -10.16 -10.08
C ARG A 100 -7.12 -10.06 -11.45
N LEU A 101 -6.78 -9.04 -12.24
CA LEU A 101 -7.31 -8.88 -13.60
C LEU A 101 -6.88 -10.02 -14.52
N GLN A 102 -5.64 -10.50 -14.39
CA GLN A 102 -5.14 -11.61 -15.18
C GLN A 102 -5.94 -12.88 -14.90
N VAL A 103 -6.13 -13.27 -13.63
CA VAL A 103 -6.96 -14.43 -13.24
C VAL A 103 -8.37 -14.30 -13.81
N PHE A 104 -8.96 -13.10 -13.72
CA PHE A 104 -10.29 -12.84 -14.27
C PHE A 104 -10.34 -13.05 -15.80
N THR A 105 -9.38 -12.48 -16.51
CA THR A 105 -9.29 -12.58 -17.97
C THR A 105 -9.09 -14.03 -18.45
N GLU A 106 -8.20 -14.76 -17.78
CA GLU A 106 -7.96 -16.18 -18.08
C GLU A 106 -9.24 -17.02 -17.88
N MET A 107 -9.97 -16.76 -16.78
CA MET A 107 -11.21 -17.45 -16.49
C MET A 107 -12.29 -17.15 -17.54
N LEU A 108 -12.45 -15.86 -17.94
CA LEU A 108 -13.37 -15.48 -19.01
C LEU A 108 -13.02 -16.17 -20.33
N ASN A 109 -11.73 -16.23 -20.68
CA ASN A 109 -11.29 -16.89 -21.90
C ASN A 109 -11.59 -18.39 -21.89
N LYS A 110 -11.41 -19.06 -20.75
CA LYS A 110 -11.74 -20.48 -20.60
C LYS A 110 -13.25 -20.74 -20.64
N PHE A 111 -14.07 -19.84 -20.15
CA PHE A 111 -15.52 -19.94 -20.20
C PHE A 111 -16.13 -19.41 -21.49
N LYS A 112 -15.35 -18.80 -22.39
CA LYS A 112 -15.86 -18.10 -23.58
C LYS A 112 -16.86 -18.93 -24.38
N ALA A 113 -16.53 -20.18 -24.70
CA ALA A 113 -17.41 -21.07 -25.48
C ALA A 113 -18.76 -21.34 -24.78
N MET A 114 -18.76 -21.44 -23.45
CA MET A 114 -19.98 -21.65 -22.66
C MET A 114 -20.79 -20.36 -22.53
N ILE A 115 -20.14 -19.21 -22.48
CA ILE A 115 -20.78 -17.88 -22.46
C ILE A 115 -21.46 -17.64 -23.83
N ASP A 116 -20.72 -17.85 -24.92
CA ASP A 116 -21.21 -17.66 -26.29
C ASP A 116 -22.39 -18.59 -26.63
N SER A 117 -22.43 -19.79 -26.04
CA SER A 117 -23.57 -20.73 -26.17
C SER A 117 -24.74 -20.45 -25.21
N GLY A 118 -24.64 -19.43 -24.35
CA GLY A 118 -25.67 -19.05 -23.37
C GLY A 118 -25.83 -20.05 -22.20
N LYS A 119 -24.95 -21.05 -22.07
CA LYS A 119 -25.01 -22.06 -20.98
C LYS A 119 -24.67 -21.48 -19.62
N LEU A 120 -23.82 -20.44 -19.57
CA LEU A 120 -23.47 -19.72 -18.35
C LEU A 120 -23.31 -18.22 -18.62
N ARG A 121 -23.38 -17.45 -17.54
CA ARG A 121 -23.06 -16.01 -17.52
C ARG A 121 -21.98 -15.76 -16.47
N VAL A 122 -21.11 -14.79 -16.73
CA VAL A 122 -20.13 -14.32 -15.74
C VAL A 122 -20.44 -12.87 -15.39
N ARG A 123 -20.52 -12.60 -14.11
CA ARG A 123 -20.81 -11.26 -13.58
C ARG A 123 -19.85 -10.90 -12.45
N VAL A 124 -19.67 -9.61 -12.20
CA VAL A 124 -19.01 -9.13 -10.99
C VAL A 124 -20.08 -8.54 -10.07
N VAL A 125 -20.26 -9.16 -8.92
CA VAL A 125 -21.25 -8.79 -7.92
C VAL A 125 -20.54 -8.49 -6.60
N ARG A 126 -20.66 -7.26 -6.10
CA ARG A 126 -19.99 -6.81 -4.87
C ARG A 126 -18.48 -7.11 -4.85
N GLY A 127 -17.81 -6.88 -5.99
CA GLY A 127 -16.37 -7.12 -6.15
C GLY A 127 -15.96 -8.59 -6.25
N ARG A 128 -16.89 -9.53 -6.30
CA ARG A 128 -16.64 -10.97 -6.50
C ARG A 128 -17.07 -11.41 -7.89
N MET A 129 -16.29 -12.30 -8.49
CA MET A 129 -16.67 -12.95 -9.72
C MET A 129 -17.70 -14.03 -9.41
N VAL A 130 -18.77 -14.04 -10.17
CA VAL A 130 -19.87 -14.98 -10.06
C VAL A 130 -20.13 -15.62 -11.43
N VAL A 131 -20.03 -16.94 -11.48
CA VAL A 131 -20.43 -17.75 -12.64
C VAL A 131 -21.84 -18.25 -12.38
N GLU A 132 -22.80 -17.78 -13.18
CA GLU A 132 -24.22 -18.13 -13.08
C GLU A 132 -24.60 -19.20 -14.10
N LEU A 133 -25.27 -20.25 -13.63
CA LEU A 133 -25.92 -21.27 -14.48
C LEU A 133 -27.41 -21.24 -14.18
N ALA A 134 -28.21 -21.15 -15.25
CA ALA A 134 -29.66 -21.18 -15.11
C ALA A 134 -30.16 -22.56 -14.63
N GLU A 135 -31.17 -22.56 -13.74
CA GLU A 135 -31.73 -23.79 -13.18
C GLU A 135 -32.20 -24.78 -14.24
N ASN A 136 -32.86 -24.32 -15.27
CA ASN A 136 -33.45 -25.16 -16.32
C ASN A 136 -32.41 -25.98 -17.11
N ILE A 137 -31.15 -25.56 -17.12
CA ILE A 137 -30.02 -26.31 -17.70
C ILE A 137 -29.62 -27.45 -16.77
N LEU A 138 -29.67 -27.20 -15.46
CA LEU A 138 -29.11 -28.10 -14.45
C LEU A 138 -30.12 -29.10 -13.91
N PHE A 139 -31.38 -28.68 -13.70
CA PHE A 139 -32.38 -29.44 -12.95
C PHE A 139 -33.74 -29.43 -13.64
N ASP A 140 -34.54 -30.43 -13.33
CA ASP A 140 -35.97 -30.39 -13.57
C ASP A 140 -36.68 -29.55 -12.49
N SER A 141 -37.88 -29.07 -12.82
CA SER A 141 -38.64 -28.26 -11.88
C SER A 141 -38.89 -28.99 -10.55
N ALA A 142 -38.66 -28.27 -9.45
CA ALA A 142 -38.81 -28.80 -8.09
C ALA A 142 -37.93 -30.02 -7.75
N ARG A 143 -36.86 -30.29 -8.51
CA ARG A 143 -35.91 -31.39 -8.29
C ARG A 143 -34.52 -30.84 -7.97
N SER A 144 -33.72 -31.71 -7.34
CA SER A 144 -32.29 -31.50 -7.08
C SER A 144 -31.40 -32.49 -7.81
N ASP A 145 -31.97 -33.44 -8.59
CA ASP A 145 -31.22 -34.39 -9.37
C ASP A 145 -30.77 -33.73 -10.68
N LEU A 146 -29.47 -33.80 -11.00
CA LEU A 146 -28.87 -33.15 -12.17
C LEU A 146 -29.29 -33.84 -13.48
N LYS A 147 -29.72 -33.06 -14.44
CA LYS A 147 -29.90 -33.47 -15.82
C LYS A 147 -28.57 -33.80 -16.47
N LYS A 148 -28.58 -34.62 -17.52
CA LYS A 148 -27.38 -35.00 -18.27
C LYS A 148 -26.66 -33.78 -18.83
N GLU A 149 -27.40 -32.83 -19.42
CA GLU A 149 -26.86 -31.56 -19.93
C GLU A 149 -26.20 -30.73 -18.81
N GLY A 150 -26.83 -30.72 -17.62
CA GLY A 150 -26.30 -30.05 -16.45
C GLY A 150 -24.97 -30.69 -15.97
N GLN A 151 -24.89 -32.02 -15.97
CA GLN A 151 -23.66 -32.73 -15.62
C GLN A 151 -22.51 -32.44 -16.62
N GLU A 152 -22.83 -32.37 -17.92
CA GLU A 152 -21.86 -32.01 -18.96
C GLU A 152 -21.36 -30.58 -18.80
N ALA A 153 -22.26 -29.62 -18.58
CA ALA A 153 -21.93 -28.24 -18.36
C ALA A 153 -21.04 -28.07 -17.10
N LEU A 154 -21.42 -28.70 -15.98
CA LEU A 154 -20.67 -28.63 -14.72
C LEU A 154 -19.31 -29.36 -14.83
N THR A 155 -19.18 -30.39 -15.66
CA THR A 155 -17.88 -31.02 -15.94
C THR A 155 -16.92 -30.07 -16.63
N GLN A 156 -17.40 -29.28 -17.59
CA GLN A 156 -16.60 -28.23 -18.23
C GLN A 156 -16.22 -27.13 -17.23
N VAL A 157 -17.17 -26.71 -16.38
CA VAL A 157 -16.91 -25.76 -15.30
C VAL A 157 -15.83 -26.30 -14.34
N ALA A 158 -15.96 -27.54 -13.89
CA ALA A 158 -14.98 -28.19 -13.01
C ALA A 158 -13.56 -28.17 -13.59
N SER A 159 -13.41 -28.45 -14.89
CA SER A 159 -12.12 -28.40 -15.58
C SER A 159 -11.49 -26.98 -15.52
N VAL A 160 -12.29 -25.93 -15.62
CA VAL A 160 -11.80 -24.56 -15.48
C VAL A 160 -11.45 -24.27 -14.03
N LEU A 161 -12.34 -24.59 -13.06
CA LEU A 161 -12.13 -24.30 -11.64
C LEU A 161 -10.92 -25.05 -11.07
N SER A 162 -10.68 -26.29 -11.45
CA SER A 162 -9.52 -27.06 -11.02
C SER A 162 -8.20 -26.47 -11.49
N SER A 163 -8.20 -25.78 -12.65
CA SER A 163 -7.00 -25.12 -13.18
C SER A 163 -6.64 -23.79 -12.50
N ILE A 164 -7.52 -23.28 -11.64
CA ILE A 164 -7.28 -22.02 -10.91
C ILE A 164 -6.71 -22.39 -9.54
N ALA A 165 -5.46 -22.05 -9.30
CA ALA A 165 -4.81 -22.30 -8.02
C ALA A 165 -5.22 -21.27 -6.94
N ASN A 166 -5.14 -21.67 -5.67
CA ASN A 166 -5.26 -20.80 -4.49
C ASN A 166 -6.55 -19.96 -4.45
N ARG A 167 -7.67 -20.52 -4.89
CA ARG A 167 -8.98 -19.86 -4.85
C ARG A 167 -10.05 -20.83 -4.35
N ASP A 168 -10.87 -20.34 -3.45
CA ASP A 168 -12.03 -21.05 -2.93
C ASP A 168 -13.29 -20.68 -3.70
N PHE A 169 -14.23 -21.59 -3.77
CA PHE A 169 -15.49 -21.42 -4.46
C PHE A 169 -16.67 -21.73 -3.54
N GLN A 170 -17.64 -20.81 -3.52
CA GLN A 170 -18.92 -21.08 -2.87
C GLN A 170 -19.98 -21.33 -3.95
N ILE A 171 -20.61 -22.46 -3.84
CA ILE A 171 -21.75 -22.85 -4.69
C ILE A 171 -23.03 -22.39 -3.99
N ALA A 172 -23.72 -21.44 -4.59
CA ALA A 172 -24.91 -20.80 -4.04
C ALA A 172 -26.15 -21.19 -4.85
N GLY A 173 -27.16 -21.75 -4.19
CA GLY A 173 -28.45 -22.08 -4.79
C GLY A 173 -29.47 -20.97 -4.52
N HIS A 174 -30.20 -20.58 -5.56
CA HIS A 174 -31.26 -19.57 -5.49
C HIS A 174 -32.56 -20.10 -6.10
N THR A 175 -33.69 -19.63 -5.58
CA THR A 175 -35.03 -19.87 -6.13
C THR A 175 -35.72 -18.57 -6.52
N ASP A 176 -36.87 -18.65 -7.17
CA ASP A 176 -37.81 -17.57 -7.21
C ASP A 176 -38.63 -17.52 -5.91
N ASN A 177 -39.56 -16.58 -5.82
CA ASN A 177 -40.44 -16.37 -4.66
C ASN A 177 -41.65 -17.31 -4.61
N ILE A 178 -41.82 -18.25 -5.56
CA ILE A 178 -42.90 -19.20 -5.49
C ILE A 178 -42.57 -20.28 -4.45
N PRO A 179 -43.36 -20.42 -3.38
CA PRO A 179 -43.06 -21.39 -2.33
C PRO A 179 -43.16 -22.82 -2.87
N ILE A 180 -42.09 -23.62 -2.62
CA ILE A 180 -42.19 -25.07 -2.80
C ILE A 180 -42.63 -25.70 -1.47
N LYS A 181 -43.49 -26.72 -1.59
CA LYS A 181 -43.91 -27.53 -0.46
C LYS A 181 -44.05 -28.99 -0.92
N SER A 182 -43.09 -29.81 -0.59
CA SER A 182 -43.07 -31.23 -0.94
C SER A 182 -42.55 -32.06 0.22
N ALA A 183 -42.77 -33.36 0.19
CA ALA A 183 -42.22 -34.26 1.21
C ALA A 183 -40.69 -34.23 1.28
N LYS A 184 -40.03 -33.97 0.15
CA LYS A 184 -38.55 -33.89 0.05
C LYS A 184 -38.00 -32.50 0.42
N PHE A 185 -38.75 -31.42 0.13
CA PHE A 185 -38.33 -30.05 0.34
C PHE A 185 -39.47 -29.25 1.03
N PRO A 186 -39.36 -29.03 2.35
CA PRO A 186 -40.37 -28.27 3.09
C PRO A 186 -40.45 -26.80 2.67
N SER A 187 -39.33 -26.22 2.21
CA SER A 187 -39.30 -24.83 1.75
C SER A 187 -38.24 -24.61 0.64
N ASN A 188 -38.18 -23.40 0.11
CA ASN A 188 -37.18 -22.97 -0.87
C ASN A 188 -35.75 -23.01 -0.29
N TRP A 189 -35.60 -22.95 1.04
CA TRP A 189 -34.29 -23.08 1.71
C TRP A 189 -33.70 -24.49 1.51
N GLU A 190 -34.48 -25.53 1.78
CA GLU A 190 -34.03 -26.92 1.62
C GLU A 190 -33.76 -27.22 0.15
N LEU A 191 -34.62 -26.78 -0.79
CA LEU A 191 -34.43 -27.00 -2.20
C LEU A 191 -33.13 -26.33 -2.70
N SER A 192 -32.95 -25.05 -2.39
CA SER A 192 -31.76 -24.31 -2.87
C SER A 192 -30.45 -24.87 -2.29
N THR A 193 -30.47 -25.25 -1.01
CA THR A 193 -29.32 -25.90 -0.34
C THR A 193 -29.03 -27.28 -0.94
N ALA A 194 -30.02 -28.11 -1.15
CA ALA A 194 -29.85 -29.43 -1.74
C ALA A 194 -29.25 -29.36 -3.15
N ARG A 195 -29.70 -28.40 -3.98
CA ARG A 195 -29.14 -28.14 -5.30
C ARG A 195 -27.68 -27.70 -5.25
N ALA A 196 -27.35 -26.78 -4.35
CA ALA A 196 -25.97 -26.34 -4.14
C ALA A 196 -25.07 -27.53 -3.73
N VAL A 197 -25.53 -28.38 -2.82
CA VAL A 197 -24.76 -29.56 -2.36
C VAL A 197 -24.54 -30.57 -3.50
N VAL A 198 -25.56 -30.82 -4.33
CA VAL A 198 -25.41 -31.77 -5.46
C VAL A 198 -24.39 -31.25 -6.47
N VAL A 199 -24.43 -29.96 -6.79
CA VAL A 199 -23.43 -29.32 -7.67
C VAL A 199 -22.03 -29.40 -7.06
N THR A 200 -21.90 -29.07 -5.77
CA THR A 200 -20.60 -29.15 -5.06
C THR A 200 -19.99 -30.55 -5.12
N LYS A 201 -20.81 -31.57 -4.87
CA LYS A 201 -20.35 -32.97 -4.95
C LYS A 201 -19.88 -33.33 -6.36
N LEU A 202 -20.62 -32.95 -7.41
CA LEU A 202 -20.21 -33.20 -8.77
C LEU A 202 -18.90 -32.49 -9.13
N LEU A 203 -18.73 -31.20 -8.72
CA LEU A 203 -17.48 -30.48 -8.95
C LEU A 203 -16.29 -31.20 -8.29
N ALA A 204 -16.46 -31.69 -7.06
CA ALA A 204 -15.44 -32.48 -6.36
C ALA A 204 -15.12 -33.78 -7.10
N GLU A 205 -16.13 -34.53 -7.56
CA GLU A 205 -15.97 -35.75 -8.34
C GLU A 205 -15.24 -35.48 -9.67
N LYS A 206 -15.38 -34.31 -10.24
CA LYS A 206 -14.71 -33.87 -11.49
C LYS A 206 -13.36 -33.19 -11.27
N GLY A 207 -12.78 -33.30 -10.06
CA GLY A 207 -11.39 -32.94 -9.79
C GLY A 207 -11.15 -31.56 -9.20
N VAL A 208 -12.20 -30.85 -8.76
CA VAL A 208 -12.02 -29.65 -7.92
C VAL A 208 -11.75 -30.12 -6.49
N ASP A 209 -10.68 -29.62 -5.87
CA ASP A 209 -10.35 -29.97 -4.48
C ASP A 209 -11.52 -29.67 -3.52
N PRO A 210 -12.05 -30.68 -2.80
CA PRO A 210 -13.15 -30.50 -1.86
C PRO A 210 -12.88 -29.46 -0.76
N ALA A 211 -11.62 -29.29 -0.34
CA ALA A 211 -11.23 -28.31 0.65
C ALA A 211 -11.50 -26.87 0.20
N ARG A 212 -11.61 -26.66 -1.11
CA ARG A 212 -11.84 -25.36 -1.75
C ARG A 212 -13.31 -25.11 -2.08
N LEU A 213 -14.21 -26.03 -1.74
CA LEU A 213 -15.62 -25.97 -2.08
C LEU A 213 -16.49 -25.77 -0.84
N SER A 214 -17.48 -24.91 -0.97
CA SER A 214 -18.54 -24.76 0.03
C SER A 214 -19.90 -24.65 -0.66
N ALA A 215 -20.97 -25.09 0.02
CA ALA A 215 -22.34 -25.01 -0.49
C ALA A 215 -23.19 -24.11 0.38
N ALA A 216 -24.03 -23.25 -0.21
CA ALA A 216 -24.95 -22.37 0.47
C ALA A 216 -26.32 -22.34 -0.24
N GLY A 217 -27.40 -22.32 0.50
CA GLY A 217 -28.75 -22.07 -0.02
C GLY A 217 -29.22 -20.67 0.39
N TYR A 218 -29.78 -19.93 -0.54
CA TYR A 218 -30.28 -18.59 -0.30
C TYR A 218 -31.79 -18.44 -0.53
N ALA A 219 -32.47 -19.52 -0.93
CA ALA A 219 -33.88 -19.47 -1.30
C ALA A 219 -34.16 -18.29 -2.28
N ASP A 220 -35.18 -17.50 -2.03
CA ASP A 220 -35.57 -16.29 -2.76
C ASP A 220 -35.05 -14.98 -2.15
N ALA A 221 -34.16 -15.06 -1.15
CA ALA A 221 -33.69 -13.90 -0.39
C ALA A 221 -32.76 -12.95 -1.20
N GLN A 222 -32.21 -13.41 -2.32
CA GLN A 222 -31.29 -12.62 -3.17
C GLN A 222 -31.74 -12.62 -4.64
N PRO A 223 -32.85 -11.94 -4.98
CA PRO A 223 -33.31 -11.86 -6.35
C PRO A 223 -32.38 -10.99 -7.22
N VAL A 224 -32.17 -11.39 -8.47
CA VAL A 224 -31.43 -10.61 -9.50
C VAL A 224 -32.36 -9.94 -10.49
N ALA A 225 -33.64 -10.30 -10.51
CA ALA A 225 -34.71 -9.71 -11.30
C ALA A 225 -36.00 -9.68 -10.50
N ALA A 226 -36.97 -8.88 -10.96
CA ALA A 226 -38.28 -8.83 -10.33
C ALA A 226 -39.00 -10.20 -10.44
N ASN A 227 -39.63 -10.64 -9.37
CA ASN A 227 -40.40 -11.90 -9.34
C ASN A 227 -41.80 -11.78 -9.94
N THR A 228 -42.20 -10.60 -10.37
CA THR A 228 -43.52 -10.34 -10.96
C THR A 228 -43.76 -11.09 -12.27
N GLU A 229 -42.72 -11.11 -13.13
CA GLU A 229 -42.77 -11.71 -14.44
C GLU A 229 -42.11 -13.09 -14.48
N ALA A 230 -42.55 -13.95 -15.42
CA ALA A 230 -41.99 -15.30 -15.55
C ALA A 230 -40.50 -15.31 -15.90
N GLU A 231 -40.06 -14.36 -16.72
CA GLU A 231 -38.68 -14.18 -17.13
C GLU A 231 -37.78 -13.80 -15.94
N GLY A 232 -38.27 -12.88 -15.09
CA GLY A 232 -37.56 -12.49 -13.87
C GLY A 232 -37.39 -13.64 -12.87
N ARG A 233 -38.51 -14.42 -12.69
CA ARG A 233 -38.45 -15.64 -11.87
C ARG A 233 -37.45 -16.66 -12.43
N ALA A 234 -37.41 -16.84 -13.74
CA ALA A 234 -36.46 -17.74 -14.38
C ALA A 234 -34.99 -17.31 -14.14
N GLN A 235 -34.70 -16.02 -14.11
CA GLN A 235 -33.40 -15.50 -13.78
C GLN A 235 -33.06 -15.68 -12.29
N ASN A 236 -34.04 -15.61 -11.40
CA ASN A 236 -33.85 -15.82 -9.98
C ASN A 236 -33.54 -17.30 -9.65
N ARG A 237 -34.12 -18.24 -10.38
CA ARG A 237 -33.83 -19.68 -10.29
C ARG A 237 -32.49 -19.99 -10.94
N ARG A 238 -31.41 -20.00 -10.16
CA ARG A 238 -30.04 -20.18 -10.65
C ARG A 238 -29.15 -20.84 -9.64
N ILE A 239 -28.03 -21.34 -10.12
CA ILE A 239 -26.85 -21.68 -9.31
C ILE A 239 -25.77 -20.64 -9.62
N GLU A 240 -25.18 -20.09 -8.57
CA GLU A 240 -24.02 -19.23 -8.65
C GLU A 240 -22.78 -19.97 -8.12
N ILE A 241 -21.67 -19.92 -8.84
CA ILE A 241 -20.36 -20.31 -8.36
C ILE A 241 -19.58 -19.02 -8.11
N VAL A 242 -19.42 -18.70 -6.85
CA VAL A 242 -18.80 -17.44 -6.38
C VAL A 242 -17.33 -17.69 -6.10
N LEU A 243 -16.46 -16.97 -6.79
CA LEU A 243 -15.04 -16.92 -6.45
C LEU A 243 -14.85 -16.16 -5.15
N MET A 244 -14.40 -16.84 -4.11
CA MET A 244 -14.19 -16.25 -2.80
C MET A 244 -12.93 -15.38 -2.80
N PRO A 245 -12.94 -14.25 -2.06
CA PRO A 245 -11.73 -13.47 -1.84
C PRO A 245 -10.68 -14.32 -1.12
N ASN A 246 -9.45 -14.29 -1.61
CA ASN A 246 -8.34 -14.85 -0.85
C ASN A 246 -7.87 -13.83 0.18
N LEU A 247 -8.15 -14.08 1.45
CA LEU A 247 -7.77 -13.20 2.54
C LEU A 247 -6.28 -13.29 2.88
N ASP A 248 -5.60 -14.36 2.48
CA ASP A 248 -4.14 -14.51 2.66
C ASP A 248 -3.35 -13.50 1.81
N GLU A 249 -4.00 -12.89 0.81
CA GLU A 249 -3.43 -11.81 0.01
C GLU A 249 -3.50 -10.44 0.70
N LEU A 250 -4.20 -10.34 1.85
CA LEU A 250 -4.22 -9.12 2.65
C LEU A 250 -2.90 -8.97 3.42
N PRO A 251 -2.43 -7.74 3.64
CA PRO A 251 -1.33 -7.49 4.56
C PRO A 251 -1.66 -8.09 5.93
N ASP A 252 -0.64 -8.58 6.63
CA ASP A 252 -0.81 -9.11 7.98
C ASP A 252 -1.48 -8.07 8.88
N LEU A 253 -2.74 -8.33 9.24
CA LEU A 253 -3.55 -7.50 10.10
C LEU A 253 -3.35 -7.82 11.60
N SER A 254 -2.45 -8.74 11.93
CA SER A 254 -2.18 -9.13 13.34
C SER A 254 -1.72 -7.94 14.18
N SER A 255 -1.05 -6.97 13.55
CA SER A 255 -0.65 -5.71 14.18
C SER A 255 -1.84 -4.79 14.56
N LEU A 256 -3.00 -4.95 13.89
CA LEU A 256 -4.22 -4.17 14.15
C LEU A 256 -5.13 -4.88 15.17
N ALA A 257 -4.97 -6.17 15.33
CA ALA A 257 -5.74 -7.00 16.25
C ALA A 257 -5.15 -6.98 17.69
N GLY A 258 -4.65 -5.85 18.17
CA GLY A 258 -4.04 -5.59 19.46
C GLY A 258 -3.98 -6.79 20.42
N LYS A 259 -2.77 -7.16 20.82
CA LYS A 259 -2.59 -8.11 21.91
C LYS A 259 -3.22 -7.57 23.20
#